data_7b70f7430b473c646014883d23fb11c7
#
_entry.id   7b70f7430b473c646014883d23fb11c7
#
_cell.length_a   1.000
_cell.length_b   1.000
_cell.length_c   1.000
_cell.angle_alpha   90.00
_cell.angle_beta   90.00
_cell.angle_gamma   90.00
#
_symmetry.space_group_name_H-M   'P 1'
#
loop_
_entity.id
_entity.type
_entity.pdbx_description
1 polymer ?
#
loop_
_entity_poly.entity_id
_entity_poly.type
_entity_poly.pdbx_seq_one_letter_code
_entity_poly.pdbx_strand_id
1 'polypeptide(L)'
;MKKELSLIALSLFAALPAAASQQSDSKGFIDDSHLDLFLRNAYISRDYHQGQQDKAEWGQGIIATFASGYTEGLVGFGVDGIAQYGVRLDGGRGKSGAGGIDFFKQEDDGRAKSDLAKFGAMAKMRISNTVLSYGNQRPELPIITSDSSRLLFESYTGTMLTSKEIDGLEVNAGYFTDEQRKSDDRHDSGLKSLSFGGASYQFNDHFSGALYASHNEEVMNKQYLGMNFKQPFSTGQQLVLDFNGYNSRLDQHYADSLDTGRSNTIWSLAASYIWDIHTFKVAYQQSSGSTGYNYGGYRDKGGVGDGGNTIWLANSYWSDFNGEDERSWQASYGLDFGGLGLTGLSWTTAYVRGDNIKTSETSNGKEHEWFNQIQYQVQDGPAKDLKLKLRYSVLRVSSNASEYNVGGDEIRAYVEYPFNVF
;
A
#
# COMPACT_ATOMS: atom_id res chain seq x y z
N MET A 1 6.74 37.33 5.63
CA MET A 1 6.36 36.56 6.81
C MET A 1 6.94 35.14 6.70
N LYS A 2 8.26 34.98 6.79
CA LYS A 2 8.98 33.69 6.67
C LYS A 2 10.13 33.60 7.67
N LYS A 3 9.90 33.82 8.97
CA LYS A 3 11.00 33.71 9.98
C LYS A 3 10.58 33.27 11.38
N GLU A 4 9.36 32.80 11.62
CA GLU A 4 8.90 32.48 12.99
C GLU A 4 8.66 30.98 13.25
N LEU A 5 8.90 30.09 12.29
CA LEU A 5 8.63 28.65 12.45
C LEU A 5 9.83 27.77 12.91
N SER A 6 11.01 28.38 13.06
CA SER A 6 12.25 27.65 13.38
C SER A 6 12.60 27.56 14.87
N LEU A 7 11.82 28.11 15.77
CA LEU A 7 12.17 28.15 17.21
C LEU A 7 11.28 27.31 18.12
N ILE A 8 10.20 26.73 17.63
CA ILE A 8 9.28 25.93 18.46
C ILE A 8 9.70 24.44 18.54
N ALA A 9 10.49 23.95 17.60
CA ALA A 9 10.92 22.55 17.58
C ALA A 9 12.02 22.20 18.59
N LEU A 10 12.71 23.17 19.17
CA LEU A 10 13.86 22.92 20.07
C LEU A 10 13.52 22.91 21.56
N SER A 11 12.34 23.32 21.97
CA SER A 11 11.95 23.43 23.38
C SER A 11 11.16 22.25 23.95
N LEU A 12 10.83 21.25 23.15
CA LEU A 12 10.09 20.05 23.59
C LEU A 12 10.98 18.90 24.13
N PHE A 13 12.30 19.07 24.09
CA PHE A 13 13.24 18.04 24.57
C PHE A 13 13.67 18.17 26.03
N ALA A 14 13.13 19.11 26.81
CA ALA A 14 13.50 19.27 28.20
C ALA A 14 12.45 18.63 29.13
N ALA A 15 12.84 17.49 29.74
CA ALA A 15 12.22 16.81 30.85
C ALA A 15 11.12 15.77 30.55
N LEU A 16 11.51 14.65 29.93
CA LEU A 16 10.82 13.39 30.15
C LEU A 16 11.62 12.56 31.17
N PRO A 17 10.96 11.84 32.15
CA PRO A 17 11.65 10.89 33.01
C PRO A 17 12.28 9.81 32.13
N ALA A 18 13.47 9.33 32.52
CA ALA A 18 14.19 8.26 31.84
C ALA A 18 13.40 6.92 31.96
N ALA A 19 12.36 6.80 31.17
CA ALA A 19 11.85 5.49 30.78
C ALA A 19 12.84 4.89 29.79
N ALA A 20 13.08 3.58 29.85
CA ALA A 20 13.92 2.89 28.87
C ALA A 20 13.43 3.23 27.48
N SER A 21 14.30 3.84 26.67
CA SER A 21 13.95 4.25 25.30
C SER A 21 14.52 3.24 24.31
N GLN A 22 13.96 3.18 23.11
CA GLN A 22 14.51 2.32 22.05
C GLN A 22 16.00 2.61 21.79
N GLN A 23 16.44 3.86 22.00
CA GLN A 23 17.84 4.22 21.84
C GLN A 23 18.70 3.69 22.99
N SER A 24 18.19 3.68 24.23
CA SER A 24 18.93 3.11 25.37
C SER A 24 19.10 1.59 25.29
N ASP A 25 18.23 0.92 24.56
CA ASP A 25 18.23 -0.53 24.37
C ASP A 25 19.10 -0.99 23.17
N SER A 26 19.74 -0.04 22.47
CA SER A 26 20.61 -0.35 21.34
C SER A 26 21.84 -1.12 21.80
N LYS A 27 22.12 -2.26 21.15
CA LYS A 27 23.30 -3.10 21.37
C LYS A 27 24.47 -2.71 20.46
N GLY A 28 24.24 -1.79 19.53
CA GLY A 28 25.26 -1.27 18.64
C GLY A 28 24.94 -1.43 17.15
N PHE A 29 25.73 -0.76 16.35
CA PHE A 29 25.55 -0.70 14.90
C PHE A 29 25.60 -2.09 14.24
N ILE A 30 26.49 -2.97 14.69
CA ILE A 30 26.70 -4.31 14.12
C ILE A 30 25.79 -5.33 14.80
N ASP A 31 25.71 -5.31 16.13
CA ASP A 31 25.05 -6.38 16.91
C ASP A 31 23.52 -6.42 16.70
N ASP A 32 22.92 -5.28 16.39
CA ASP A 32 21.50 -5.18 16.03
C ASP A 32 21.28 -5.17 14.50
N SER A 33 22.32 -5.44 13.69
CA SER A 33 22.17 -5.49 12.23
C SER A 33 21.53 -6.81 11.78
N HIS A 34 20.79 -6.75 10.69
CA HIS A 34 20.22 -7.93 10.05
C HIS A 34 20.16 -7.77 8.52
N LEU A 35 20.20 -8.89 7.85
CA LEU A 35 20.05 -9.03 6.42
C LEU A 35 18.94 -10.03 6.13
N ASP A 36 17.89 -9.54 5.48
CA ASP A 36 16.76 -10.34 5.04
C ASP A 36 16.75 -10.48 3.52
N LEU A 37 16.47 -11.68 3.05
CA LEU A 37 16.15 -11.96 1.66
C LEU A 37 14.67 -12.28 1.53
N PHE A 38 14.02 -11.74 0.51
CA PHE A 38 12.67 -12.08 0.16
C PHE A 38 12.62 -12.53 -1.31
N LEU A 39 12.27 -13.79 -1.50
CA LEU A 39 12.12 -14.39 -2.81
C LEU A 39 10.64 -14.38 -3.19
N ARG A 40 10.33 -13.90 -4.39
CA ARG A 40 8.95 -13.89 -4.90
C ARG A 40 8.91 -14.42 -6.32
N ASN A 41 8.21 -15.51 -6.53
CA ASN A 41 7.73 -15.90 -7.84
C ASN A 41 6.30 -15.39 -7.97
N ALA A 42 6.03 -14.61 -9.01
CA ALA A 42 4.72 -13.99 -9.20
C ALA A 42 4.23 -14.17 -10.63
N TYR A 43 2.99 -14.60 -10.76
CA TYR A 43 2.26 -14.69 -12.01
C TYR A 43 0.94 -13.96 -11.89
N ILE A 44 0.62 -13.07 -12.84
CA ILE A 44 -0.69 -12.44 -12.97
C ILE A 44 -1.14 -12.59 -14.42
N SER A 45 -2.38 -13.01 -14.61
CA SER A 45 -3.05 -13.05 -15.91
C SER A 45 -4.41 -12.39 -15.81
N ARG A 46 -4.73 -11.57 -16.80
CA ARG A 46 -6.03 -10.90 -16.97
C ARG A 46 -6.57 -11.18 -18.35
N ASP A 47 -7.73 -11.81 -18.38
CA ASP A 47 -8.58 -12.00 -19.56
C ASP A 47 -9.62 -10.89 -19.53
N TYR A 48 -9.40 -9.83 -20.33
CA TYR A 48 -10.27 -8.67 -20.36
C TYR A 48 -11.46 -8.90 -21.28
N HIS A 49 -12.59 -8.38 -20.88
CA HIS A 49 -13.80 -8.33 -21.70
C HIS A 49 -13.83 -7.05 -22.55
N GLN A 50 -14.84 -6.93 -23.41
CA GLN A 50 -15.13 -5.73 -24.20
C GLN A 50 -14.01 -5.34 -25.21
N GLY A 51 -13.25 -6.31 -25.70
CA GLY A 51 -12.27 -6.08 -26.77
C GLY A 51 -10.93 -5.48 -26.33
N GLN A 52 -10.70 -5.35 -25.03
CA GLN A 52 -9.40 -5.00 -24.49
C GLN A 52 -8.43 -6.19 -24.64
N GLN A 53 -7.16 -5.89 -24.83
CA GLN A 53 -6.13 -6.92 -24.98
C GLN A 53 -5.79 -7.55 -23.63
N ASP A 54 -5.80 -8.88 -23.58
CA ASP A 54 -5.38 -9.65 -22.42
C ASP A 54 -3.95 -9.36 -22.02
N LYS A 55 -3.69 -9.38 -20.71
CA LYS A 55 -2.39 -9.14 -20.12
C LYS A 55 -1.96 -10.35 -19.28
N ALA A 56 -0.68 -10.67 -19.34
CA ALA A 56 -0.08 -11.68 -18.47
C ALA A 56 1.40 -11.40 -18.29
N GLU A 57 1.88 -11.49 -17.07
CA GLU A 57 3.28 -11.39 -16.71
C GLU A 57 3.66 -12.46 -15.68
N TRP A 58 4.83 -13.06 -15.86
CA TRP A 58 5.42 -14.00 -14.93
C TRP A 58 6.87 -13.62 -14.67
N GLY A 59 7.22 -13.48 -13.39
CA GLY A 59 8.55 -13.06 -12.99
C GLY A 59 9.04 -13.70 -11.71
N GLN A 60 10.36 -13.72 -11.54
CA GLN A 60 11.05 -14.06 -10.31
C GLN A 60 11.73 -12.82 -9.75
N GLY A 61 11.38 -12.44 -8.52
CA GLY A 61 11.99 -11.36 -7.76
C GLY A 61 12.90 -11.89 -6.66
N ILE A 62 13.99 -11.18 -6.41
CA ILE A 62 14.91 -11.36 -5.29
C ILE A 62 15.08 -9.99 -4.66
N ILE A 63 14.76 -9.84 -3.39
CA ILE A 63 14.85 -8.59 -2.65
C ILE A 63 15.71 -8.83 -1.43
N ALA A 64 16.82 -8.11 -1.32
CA ALA A 64 17.70 -8.10 -0.15
C ALA A 64 17.53 -6.79 0.60
N THR A 65 17.25 -6.87 1.89
CA THR A 65 17.12 -5.71 2.76
C THR A 65 18.13 -5.83 3.89
N PHE A 66 19.05 -4.91 3.95
CA PHE A 66 19.98 -4.75 5.07
C PHE A 66 19.52 -3.62 5.98
N ALA A 67 19.48 -3.85 7.27
CA ALA A 67 19.29 -2.81 8.26
C ALA A 67 20.41 -2.91 9.31
N SER A 68 21.17 -1.83 9.50
CA SER A 68 22.10 -1.74 10.62
C SER A 68 21.35 -1.54 11.93
N GLY A 69 21.98 -1.91 13.05
CA GLY A 69 21.62 -1.34 14.35
C GLY A 69 21.90 0.18 14.40
N TYR A 70 21.67 0.76 15.56
CA TYR A 70 22.07 2.13 15.85
C TYR A 70 23.33 2.13 16.72
N THR A 71 24.22 3.11 16.51
CA THR A 71 25.33 3.33 17.43
C THR A 71 24.81 3.59 18.84
N GLU A 72 25.56 3.16 19.85
CA GLU A 72 25.23 3.44 21.25
C GLU A 72 25.36 4.94 21.58
N GLY A 73 24.79 5.35 22.72
CA GLY A 73 24.83 6.73 23.22
C GLY A 73 23.48 7.42 23.17
N LEU A 74 23.47 8.73 23.44
CA LEU A 74 22.25 9.53 23.44
C LEU A 74 21.64 9.68 22.05
N VAL A 75 22.50 9.66 21.03
CA VAL A 75 22.11 9.77 19.61
C VAL A 75 22.69 8.56 18.90
N GLY A 76 21.84 7.71 18.35
CA GLY A 76 22.23 6.58 17.55
C GLY A 76 22.18 6.90 16.06
N PHE A 77 23.16 6.40 15.31
CA PHE A 77 23.23 6.49 13.85
C PHE A 77 23.21 5.10 13.24
N GLY A 78 22.55 4.96 12.11
CA GLY A 78 22.46 3.72 11.36
C GLY A 78 22.29 3.97 9.86
N VAL A 79 22.38 2.89 9.10
CA VAL A 79 22.16 2.88 7.66
C VAL A 79 21.37 1.64 7.27
N ASP A 80 20.48 1.80 6.29
CA ASP A 80 19.74 0.69 5.70
C ASP A 80 19.99 0.68 4.19
N GLY A 81 19.87 -0.50 3.59
CA GLY A 81 20.01 -0.67 2.16
C GLY A 81 19.01 -1.69 1.62
N ILE A 82 18.59 -1.48 0.39
CA ILE A 82 17.77 -2.43 -0.35
C ILE A 82 18.37 -2.68 -1.73
N ALA A 83 18.44 -3.94 -2.12
CA ALA A 83 18.78 -4.36 -3.46
C ALA A 83 17.66 -5.27 -3.97
N GLN A 84 17.16 -4.98 -5.15
CA GLN A 84 16.07 -5.73 -5.75
C GLN A 84 16.45 -6.14 -7.18
N TYR A 85 16.20 -7.39 -7.51
CA TYR A 85 16.41 -7.90 -8.86
C TYR A 85 15.22 -8.74 -9.28
N GLY A 86 14.68 -8.45 -10.46
CA GLY A 86 13.59 -9.18 -11.07
C GLY A 86 13.99 -9.71 -12.43
N VAL A 87 13.66 -10.96 -12.72
CA VAL A 87 13.83 -11.55 -14.06
C VAL A 87 12.49 -12.00 -14.59
N ARG A 88 12.22 -11.66 -15.84
CA ARG A 88 11.02 -12.09 -16.55
C ARG A 88 11.15 -13.56 -16.94
N LEU A 89 10.17 -14.36 -16.54
CA LEU A 89 10.08 -15.77 -16.91
C LEU A 89 9.21 -15.97 -18.15
N ASP A 90 8.10 -15.22 -18.25
CA ASP A 90 7.24 -15.17 -19.43
C ASP A 90 6.50 -13.82 -19.49
N GLY A 91 6.14 -13.41 -20.69
CA GLY A 91 5.43 -12.16 -20.99
C GLY A 91 5.69 -11.79 -22.46
N GLY A 92 4.79 -12.18 -23.35
CA GLY A 92 4.90 -11.93 -24.77
C GLY A 92 4.67 -10.47 -25.14
N ARG A 93 4.99 -10.12 -26.39
CA ARG A 93 4.69 -8.83 -26.99
C ARG A 93 3.19 -8.50 -26.87
N GLY A 94 2.86 -7.32 -26.32
CA GLY A 94 1.49 -6.88 -26.10
C GLY A 94 0.82 -7.49 -24.87
N LYS A 95 1.43 -8.44 -24.17
CA LYS A 95 0.86 -9.04 -22.93
C LYS A 95 1.36 -8.37 -21.67
N SER A 96 2.47 -7.66 -21.71
CA SER A 96 3.07 -6.94 -20.59
C SER A 96 2.88 -5.43 -20.73
N GLY A 97 3.22 -4.71 -19.67
CA GLY A 97 3.14 -3.26 -19.60
C GLY A 97 1.76 -2.76 -19.25
N ALA A 98 1.61 -1.46 -19.10
CA ALA A 98 0.52 -0.67 -18.58
C ALA A 98 -0.82 -1.36 -18.32
N GLY A 99 -1.49 -1.02 -17.26
CA GLY A 99 -2.82 -1.54 -16.94
C GLY A 99 -2.87 -2.50 -15.76
N GLY A 100 -1.91 -2.34 -14.82
CA GLY A 100 -2.06 -2.88 -13.51
C GLY A 100 -1.41 -4.23 -13.22
N ILE A 101 -0.67 -4.86 -14.16
CA ILE A 101 0.25 -5.96 -13.80
C ILE A 101 1.59 -5.37 -13.39
N ASP A 102 2.23 -4.58 -14.26
CA ASP A 102 3.38 -3.73 -13.96
C ASP A 102 4.53 -4.44 -13.24
N PHE A 103 4.95 -5.62 -13.74
CA PHE A 103 6.16 -6.25 -13.25
C PHE A 103 7.40 -5.65 -13.89
N PHE A 104 7.34 -5.39 -15.18
CA PHE A 104 8.45 -4.89 -15.98
C PHE A 104 7.98 -3.74 -16.87
N LYS A 105 8.82 -2.72 -16.98
CA LYS A 105 8.62 -1.64 -17.93
C LYS A 105 8.56 -2.18 -19.34
N GLN A 106 7.67 -1.60 -20.14
CA GLN A 106 7.60 -1.87 -21.57
C GLN A 106 8.68 -1.08 -22.32
N GLU A 107 9.36 -1.72 -23.25
CA GLU A 107 10.30 -1.11 -24.18
C GLU A 107 9.55 -0.53 -25.38
N ASP A 108 10.25 0.29 -26.19
CA ASP A 108 9.68 0.97 -27.37
C ASP A 108 9.11 -0.01 -28.42
N ASP A 109 9.59 -1.25 -28.46
CA ASP A 109 9.10 -2.30 -29.35
C ASP A 109 7.85 -3.02 -28.84
N GLY A 110 7.32 -2.63 -27.67
CA GLY A 110 6.14 -3.19 -27.04
C GLY A 110 6.38 -4.48 -26.24
N ARG A 111 7.65 -4.83 -25.98
CA ARG A 111 8.01 -5.95 -25.09
C ARG A 111 8.33 -5.45 -23.69
N ALA A 112 8.07 -6.27 -22.69
CA ALA A 112 8.60 -6.01 -21.37
C ALA A 112 10.11 -6.21 -21.33
N LYS A 113 10.83 -5.43 -20.52
CA LYS A 113 12.24 -5.68 -20.21
C LYS A 113 12.42 -7.12 -19.72
N SER A 114 13.59 -7.70 -20.01
CA SER A 114 13.94 -9.06 -19.60
C SER A 114 14.24 -9.16 -18.12
N ASP A 115 14.71 -8.08 -17.53
CA ASP A 115 15.10 -7.98 -16.14
C ASP A 115 15.02 -6.54 -15.63
N LEU A 116 15.10 -6.39 -14.32
CA LEU A 116 15.01 -5.12 -13.62
C LEU A 116 15.89 -5.18 -12.36
N ALA A 117 16.82 -4.25 -12.20
CA ALA A 117 17.65 -4.11 -11.01
C ALA A 117 17.44 -2.75 -10.37
N LYS A 118 17.22 -2.75 -9.05
CA LYS A 118 16.94 -1.55 -8.26
C LYS A 118 17.79 -1.56 -6.99
N PHE A 119 18.27 -0.36 -6.60
CA PHE A 119 19.06 -0.18 -5.39
C PHE A 119 18.60 1.06 -4.65
N GLY A 120 18.65 1.02 -3.34
CA GLY A 120 18.37 2.16 -2.48
C GLY A 120 19.17 2.08 -1.19
N ALA A 121 19.46 3.24 -0.61
CA ALA A 121 20.10 3.35 0.69
C ALA A 121 19.49 4.50 1.49
N MET A 122 19.53 4.39 2.82
CA MET A 122 18.98 5.35 3.75
C MET A 122 19.93 5.47 4.95
N ALA A 123 20.22 6.72 5.34
CA ALA A 123 20.83 7.02 6.63
C ALA A 123 19.71 7.28 7.66
N LYS A 124 19.92 6.85 8.89
CA LYS A 124 18.95 7.02 9.98
C LYS A 124 19.63 7.49 11.27
N MET A 125 18.95 8.34 12.01
CA MET A 125 19.37 8.84 13.32
C MET A 125 18.22 8.63 14.30
N ARG A 126 18.53 8.15 15.49
CA ARG A 126 17.55 7.94 16.55
C ARG A 126 17.97 8.68 17.82
N ILE A 127 17.01 9.38 18.41
CA ILE A 127 17.10 9.98 19.74
C ILE A 127 15.88 9.50 20.52
N SER A 128 16.09 8.87 21.66
CA SER A 128 14.98 8.26 22.43
C SER A 128 14.14 7.30 21.58
N ASN A 129 12.86 7.60 21.35
CA ASN A 129 11.93 6.85 20.51
C ASN A 129 11.60 7.60 19.21
N THR A 130 12.43 8.60 18.83
CA THR A 130 12.24 9.38 17.61
C THR A 130 13.34 9.07 16.60
N VAL A 131 12.94 8.69 15.39
CA VAL A 131 13.81 8.39 14.25
C VAL A 131 13.65 9.46 13.18
N LEU A 132 14.77 10.02 12.73
CA LEU A 132 14.86 10.79 11.51
C LEU A 132 15.64 9.98 10.48
N SER A 133 15.10 9.83 9.29
CA SER A 133 15.72 9.11 8.18
C SER A 133 15.81 9.97 6.94
N TYR A 134 16.84 9.72 6.13
CA TYR A 134 17.04 10.37 4.83
C TYR A 134 17.58 9.35 3.82
N GLY A 135 17.00 9.31 2.66
CA GLY A 135 17.40 8.44 1.56
C GLY A 135 16.22 7.68 0.97
N ASN A 136 16.50 6.52 0.40
CA ASN A 136 15.48 5.68 -0.25
C ASN A 136 14.72 4.87 0.81
N GLN A 137 13.41 5.05 0.90
CA GLN A 137 12.54 4.55 1.96
C GLN A 137 11.28 3.91 1.39
N ARG A 138 10.64 3.07 2.19
CA ARG A 138 9.36 2.44 1.88
C ARG A 138 8.34 2.78 2.96
N PRO A 139 7.69 3.96 2.88
CA PRO A 139 6.65 4.33 3.83
C PRO A 139 5.42 3.42 3.71
N GLU A 140 4.73 3.22 4.85
CA GLU A 140 3.45 2.51 4.96
C GLU A 140 2.46 3.37 5.76
N LEU A 141 2.04 4.47 5.16
CA LEU A 141 1.09 5.41 5.76
C LEU A 141 -0.16 5.55 4.87
N PRO A 142 -1.32 5.87 5.43
CA PRO A 142 -2.57 5.90 4.65
C PRO A 142 -2.59 6.94 3.54
N ILE A 143 -1.66 7.90 3.55
CA ILE A 143 -1.54 8.94 2.53
C ILE A 143 -0.34 8.73 1.60
N ILE A 144 0.56 7.83 1.93
CA ILE A 144 1.67 7.38 1.11
C ILE A 144 2.09 5.96 1.52
N THR A 145 1.93 5.01 0.63
CA THR A 145 2.33 3.62 0.84
C THR A 145 3.18 3.16 -0.33
N SER A 146 4.34 2.59 -0.03
CA SER A 146 5.17 1.90 -1.02
C SER A 146 4.44 0.65 -1.54
N ASP A 147 4.12 0.60 -2.82
CA ASP A 147 3.46 -0.57 -3.41
C ASP A 147 4.39 -1.79 -3.41
N SER A 148 4.01 -2.79 -2.64
CA SER A 148 4.68 -4.10 -2.56
C SER A 148 3.84 -5.23 -3.17
N SER A 149 2.76 -4.92 -3.88
CA SER A 149 1.78 -5.90 -4.37
C SER A 149 2.18 -6.55 -5.70
N ARG A 150 3.28 -6.13 -6.30
CA ARG A 150 3.78 -6.65 -7.58
C ARG A 150 5.08 -7.45 -7.38
N LEU A 151 5.89 -7.60 -8.42
CA LEU A 151 7.12 -8.40 -8.37
C LEU A 151 8.18 -7.78 -7.47
N LEU A 152 8.51 -6.50 -7.69
CA LEU A 152 9.42 -5.71 -6.89
C LEU A 152 8.67 -4.58 -6.16
N PHE A 153 9.33 -3.96 -5.20
CA PHE A 153 8.75 -2.92 -4.35
C PHE A 153 9.03 -1.53 -4.90
N GLU A 154 8.08 -0.66 -4.74
CA GLU A 154 8.22 0.78 -4.91
C GLU A 154 8.98 1.38 -3.73
N SER A 155 9.63 2.52 -3.94
CA SER A 155 10.30 3.27 -2.88
C SER A 155 10.33 4.77 -3.20
N TYR A 156 10.51 5.56 -2.15
CA TYR A 156 10.57 7.03 -2.22
C TYR A 156 11.87 7.53 -1.64
N THR A 157 12.42 8.62 -2.19
CA THR A 157 13.64 9.24 -1.68
C THR A 157 13.33 10.60 -1.06
N GLY A 158 13.77 10.77 0.18
CA GLY A 158 13.56 12.01 0.93
C GLY A 158 13.78 11.83 2.41
N THR A 159 13.19 12.72 3.21
CA THR A 159 13.30 12.75 4.66
C THR A 159 12.00 12.30 5.30
N MET A 160 12.09 11.47 6.33
CA MET A 160 10.96 11.07 7.17
C MET A 160 11.33 11.11 8.64
N LEU A 161 10.42 11.61 9.46
CA LEU A 161 10.48 11.58 10.92
C LEU A 161 9.36 10.68 11.43
N THR A 162 9.70 9.76 12.32
CA THR A 162 8.74 8.94 13.08
C THR A 162 9.04 9.08 14.56
N SER A 163 8.05 9.48 15.35
CA SER A 163 8.19 9.66 16.81
C SER A 163 7.17 8.83 17.56
N LYS A 164 7.65 8.09 18.58
CA LYS A 164 6.87 7.27 19.50
C LYS A 164 7.19 7.62 20.97
N GLU A 165 7.40 8.89 21.26
CA GLU A 165 7.76 9.38 22.60
C GLU A 165 6.60 9.29 23.60
N ILE A 166 5.38 9.28 23.12
CA ILE A 166 4.18 9.16 23.94
C ILE A 166 3.57 7.77 23.71
N ASP A 167 3.31 7.06 24.78
CA ASP A 167 2.72 5.72 24.70
C ASP A 167 1.37 5.74 23.95
N GLY A 168 1.21 4.81 23.03
CA GLY A 168 0.08 4.72 22.13
C GLY A 168 0.04 5.75 21.00
N LEU A 169 0.92 6.77 20.98
CA LEU A 169 0.98 7.80 19.92
C LEU A 169 2.17 7.54 18.97
N GLU A 170 1.86 7.45 17.69
CA GLU A 170 2.87 7.51 16.63
C GLU A 170 2.63 8.76 15.77
N VAL A 171 3.63 9.61 15.66
CA VAL A 171 3.62 10.81 14.81
C VAL A 171 4.56 10.60 13.64
N ASN A 172 4.10 10.90 12.44
CA ASN A 172 4.88 10.82 11.22
C ASN A 172 4.84 12.15 10.48
N ALA A 173 6.00 12.57 9.94
CA ALA A 173 6.09 13.68 9.01
C ALA A 173 7.19 13.40 7.99
N GLY A 174 7.06 13.92 6.78
CA GLY A 174 8.08 13.70 5.77
C GLY A 174 7.98 14.62 4.56
N TYR A 175 9.05 14.57 3.77
CA TYR A 175 9.20 15.31 2.53
C TYR A 175 9.99 14.44 1.55
N PHE A 176 9.33 13.99 0.48
CA PHE A 176 9.92 13.20 -0.58
C PHE A 176 9.97 13.99 -1.89
N THR A 177 11.02 13.76 -2.66
CA THR A 177 11.28 14.46 -3.93
C THR A 177 11.50 13.51 -5.10
N ASP A 178 11.43 12.21 -4.85
CA ASP A 178 11.73 11.20 -5.86
C ASP A 178 10.97 9.91 -5.56
N GLU A 179 10.55 9.21 -6.59
CA GLU A 179 9.92 7.90 -6.56
C GLU A 179 10.69 6.94 -7.47
N GLN A 180 10.93 5.73 -6.98
CA GLN A 180 11.38 4.62 -7.79
C GLN A 180 10.25 3.60 -7.90
N ARG A 181 9.64 3.53 -9.07
CA ARG A 181 8.46 2.68 -9.31
C ARG A 181 8.76 1.20 -9.18
N LYS A 182 7.73 0.40 -8.92
CA LYS A 182 7.81 -1.07 -8.85
C LYS A 182 8.34 -1.71 -10.13
N SER A 183 8.03 -1.14 -11.30
CA SER A 183 8.31 -1.71 -12.63
C SER A 183 9.45 -1.03 -13.38
N ASP A 184 10.11 -0.01 -12.82
CA ASP A 184 11.19 0.75 -13.47
C ASP A 184 12.44 0.80 -12.57
N ASP A 185 13.61 0.79 -13.20
CA ASP A 185 14.92 0.95 -12.56
C ASP A 185 15.30 2.42 -12.37
N ARG A 186 14.59 3.33 -13.04
CA ARG A 186 14.83 4.77 -12.98
C ARG A 186 14.05 5.40 -11.85
N HIS A 187 14.61 6.48 -11.35
CA HIS A 187 13.89 7.41 -10.48
C HIS A 187 12.88 8.20 -11.31
N ASP A 188 11.69 8.38 -10.74
CA ASP A 188 10.64 9.12 -11.42
C ASP A 188 10.83 10.61 -11.24
N SER A 189 11.08 11.31 -12.36
CA SER A 189 11.15 12.77 -12.38
C SER A 189 9.78 13.45 -12.31
N GLY A 190 8.69 12.68 -12.35
CA GLY A 190 7.31 13.22 -12.24
C GLY A 190 6.93 13.69 -10.85
N LEU A 191 7.53 13.15 -9.80
CA LEU A 191 7.33 13.61 -8.43
C LEU A 191 8.18 14.86 -8.16
N LYS A 192 7.58 16.06 -8.11
CA LYS A 192 8.27 17.28 -7.73
C LYS A 192 8.55 17.33 -6.24
N SER A 193 7.52 17.25 -5.43
CA SER A 193 7.62 17.09 -3.99
C SER A 193 6.32 16.54 -3.41
N LEU A 194 6.46 15.73 -2.37
CA LEU A 194 5.37 15.27 -1.53
C LEU A 194 5.72 15.56 -0.07
N SER A 195 4.99 16.47 0.56
CA SER A 195 5.05 16.71 1.99
C SER A 195 3.85 16.07 2.69
N PHE A 196 4.07 15.51 3.87
CA PHE A 196 3.00 14.89 4.64
C PHE A 196 3.25 15.01 6.14
N GLY A 197 2.17 14.88 6.90
CA GLY A 197 2.23 14.76 8.34
C GLY A 197 0.94 14.19 8.90
N GLY A 198 1.05 13.57 10.07
CA GLY A 198 -0.10 13.01 10.76
C GLY A 198 0.29 12.16 11.95
N ALA A 199 -0.71 11.55 12.55
CA ALA A 199 -0.53 10.71 13.72
C ALA A 199 -1.58 9.60 13.76
N SER A 200 -1.21 8.49 14.41
CA SER A 200 -2.13 7.47 14.89
C SER A 200 -2.06 7.37 16.40
N TYR A 201 -3.18 7.09 17.05
CA TYR A 201 -3.27 6.99 18.49
C TYR A 201 -4.14 5.82 18.93
N GLN A 202 -3.61 5.00 19.84
CA GLN A 202 -4.32 3.95 20.54
C GLN A 202 -4.91 4.54 21.81
N PHE A 203 -6.21 4.87 21.82
CA PHE A 203 -6.89 5.49 22.96
C PHE A 203 -7.04 4.52 24.14
N ASN A 204 -7.27 3.24 23.82
CA ASN A 204 -7.37 2.12 24.75
C ASN A 204 -7.31 0.80 23.96
N ASP A 205 -7.42 -0.34 24.63
CA ASP A 205 -7.35 -1.68 24.00
C ASP A 205 -8.42 -1.93 22.93
N HIS A 206 -9.48 -1.13 22.93
CA HIS A 206 -10.61 -1.29 22.01
C HIS A 206 -10.66 -0.26 20.89
N PHE A 207 -10.09 0.92 21.07
CA PHE A 207 -10.28 2.01 20.13
C PHE A 207 -8.98 2.70 19.74
N SER A 208 -8.77 2.85 18.44
CA SER A 208 -7.67 3.63 17.85
C SER A 208 -8.17 4.52 16.72
N GLY A 209 -7.40 5.55 16.43
CA GLY A 209 -7.68 6.48 15.34
C GLY A 209 -6.41 7.00 14.68
N ALA A 210 -6.54 7.50 13.47
CA ALA A 210 -5.44 8.06 12.69
C ALA A 210 -5.92 9.26 11.88
N LEU A 211 -5.11 10.31 11.83
CA LEU A 211 -5.35 11.49 11.03
C LEU A 211 -4.06 11.87 10.30
N TYR A 212 -4.13 11.98 8.98
CA TYR A 212 -3.00 12.34 8.13
C TYR A 212 -3.41 13.34 7.08
N ALA A 213 -2.44 14.14 6.61
CA ALA A 213 -2.59 15.02 5.46
C ALA A 213 -1.32 15.00 4.61
N SER A 214 -1.48 15.16 3.31
CA SER A 214 -0.38 15.30 2.37
C SER A 214 -0.66 16.39 1.33
N HIS A 215 0.43 16.98 0.87
CA HIS A 215 0.45 17.89 -0.27
C HIS A 215 1.45 17.37 -1.29
N ASN A 216 0.97 16.99 -2.44
CA ASN A 216 1.77 16.63 -3.60
C ASN A 216 1.75 17.80 -4.57
N GLU A 217 2.92 18.42 -4.76
CA GLU A 217 3.10 19.64 -5.53
C GLU A 217 2.65 19.47 -6.98
N GLU A 218 1.77 20.39 -7.44
CA GLU A 218 1.14 20.40 -8.76
C GLU A 218 0.23 19.18 -9.05
N VAL A 219 -0.05 18.32 -8.07
CA VAL A 219 -0.91 17.15 -8.24
C VAL A 219 -2.15 17.24 -7.36
N MET A 220 -2.00 17.24 -6.02
CA MET A 220 -3.16 17.22 -5.14
C MET A 220 -2.84 17.48 -3.67
N ASN A 221 -3.88 17.86 -2.93
CA ASN A 221 -3.95 17.75 -1.48
C ASN A 221 -4.82 16.55 -1.09
N LYS A 222 -4.40 15.80 -0.08
CA LYS A 222 -5.14 14.64 0.43
C LYS A 222 -5.19 14.68 1.96
N GLN A 223 -6.33 14.36 2.53
CA GLN A 223 -6.53 14.15 3.97
C GLN A 223 -7.09 12.77 4.20
N TYR A 224 -6.75 12.16 5.30
CA TYR A 224 -7.22 10.85 5.71
C TYR A 224 -7.65 10.85 7.16
N LEU A 225 -8.76 10.15 7.45
CA LEU A 225 -9.24 9.81 8.78
C LEU A 225 -9.50 8.30 8.83
N GLY A 226 -8.88 7.63 9.80
CA GLY A 226 -9.11 6.23 10.11
C GLY A 226 -9.58 6.07 11.55
N MET A 227 -10.50 5.13 11.79
CA MET A 227 -10.93 4.71 13.13
C MET A 227 -11.13 3.21 13.16
N ASN A 228 -10.63 2.56 14.20
CA ASN A 228 -10.80 1.14 14.42
C ASN A 228 -11.35 0.90 15.83
N PHE A 229 -12.39 0.07 15.91
CA PHE A 229 -12.99 -0.36 17.18
C PHE A 229 -13.05 -1.88 17.24
N LYS A 230 -12.55 -2.47 18.34
CA LYS A 230 -12.52 -3.91 18.59
C LYS A 230 -13.26 -4.22 19.88
N GLN A 231 -14.25 -5.08 19.80
CA GLN A 231 -15.01 -5.56 20.95
C GLN A 231 -14.91 -7.08 21.04
N PRO A 232 -14.06 -7.62 21.92
CA PRO A 232 -14.08 -9.04 22.24
C PRO A 232 -15.34 -9.33 23.09
N PHE A 233 -16.00 -10.45 22.81
CA PHE A 233 -17.16 -10.93 23.60
C PHE A 233 -16.81 -12.16 24.45
N SER A 234 -16.02 -13.07 23.86
CA SER A 234 -15.51 -14.28 24.51
C SER A 234 -14.27 -14.78 23.77
N THR A 235 -13.65 -15.85 24.27
CA THR A 235 -12.55 -16.49 23.55
C THR A 235 -13.00 -16.90 22.14
N GLY A 236 -12.29 -16.43 21.14
CA GLY A 236 -12.60 -16.70 19.72
C GLY A 236 -13.77 -15.87 19.15
N GLN A 237 -14.37 -14.93 19.90
CA GLN A 237 -15.45 -14.08 19.39
C GLN A 237 -15.12 -12.61 19.53
N GLN A 238 -15.12 -11.88 18.40
CA GLN A 238 -14.79 -10.46 18.36
C GLN A 238 -15.58 -9.75 17.26
N LEU A 239 -16.05 -8.55 17.53
CA LEU A 239 -16.53 -7.58 16.54
C LEU A 239 -15.42 -6.56 16.28
N VAL A 240 -15.14 -6.30 15.01
CA VAL A 240 -14.22 -5.24 14.56
C VAL A 240 -15.01 -4.29 13.66
N LEU A 241 -14.97 -3.00 13.97
CA LEU A 241 -15.51 -1.94 13.13
C LEU A 241 -14.35 -1.10 12.61
N ASP A 242 -14.31 -0.90 11.30
CA ASP A 242 -13.28 -0.13 10.60
C ASP A 242 -13.94 0.98 9.80
N PHE A 243 -13.54 2.22 10.06
CA PHE A 243 -13.87 3.38 9.26
C PHE A 243 -12.59 3.93 8.62
N ASN A 244 -12.63 4.17 7.30
CA ASN A 244 -11.56 4.81 6.56
C ASN A 244 -12.16 5.84 5.62
N GLY A 245 -11.61 7.05 5.59
CA GLY A 245 -12.11 8.10 4.73
C GLY A 245 -10.99 9.00 4.20
N TYR A 246 -11.14 9.41 2.95
CA TYR A 246 -10.25 10.35 2.27
C TYR A 246 -11.04 11.55 1.78
N ASN A 247 -10.45 12.73 1.92
CA ASN A 247 -10.85 13.92 1.21
C ASN A 247 -9.67 14.38 0.37
N SER A 248 -9.87 14.57 -0.92
CA SER A 248 -8.82 14.96 -1.86
C SER A 248 -9.27 16.10 -2.77
N ARG A 249 -8.29 16.93 -3.13
CA ARG A 249 -8.49 18.01 -4.09
C ARG A 249 -7.31 18.08 -5.04
N LEU A 250 -7.57 17.84 -6.32
CA LEU A 250 -6.58 17.92 -7.38
C LEU A 250 -6.14 19.37 -7.64
N ASP A 251 -4.90 19.56 -8.04
CA ASP A 251 -4.44 20.80 -8.64
C ASP A 251 -5.23 21.09 -9.93
N GLN A 252 -5.38 22.39 -10.27
CA GLN A 252 -6.18 22.76 -11.42
C GLN A 252 -5.59 22.21 -12.73
N HIS A 253 -4.29 22.41 -12.96
CA HIS A 253 -3.62 21.93 -14.16
C HIS A 253 -3.64 20.42 -14.29
N TYR A 254 -3.50 19.72 -13.16
CA TYR A 254 -3.54 18.26 -13.14
C TYR A 254 -4.94 17.75 -13.48
N ALA A 255 -5.98 18.33 -12.89
CA ALA A 255 -7.37 17.99 -13.20
C ALA A 255 -7.73 18.29 -14.67
N ASP A 256 -7.33 19.46 -15.20
CA ASP A 256 -7.53 19.84 -16.58
C ASP A 256 -6.81 18.87 -17.55
N SER A 257 -5.64 18.35 -17.18
CA SER A 257 -4.90 17.36 -17.99
C SER A 257 -5.58 15.99 -18.05
N LEU A 258 -6.45 15.69 -17.09
CA LEU A 258 -7.23 14.45 -17.01
C LEU A 258 -8.67 14.62 -17.48
N ASP A 259 -9.05 15.84 -17.92
CA ASP A 259 -10.43 16.21 -18.28
C ASP A 259 -11.44 15.82 -17.19
N THR A 260 -11.13 16.14 -15.92
CA THR A 260 -11.94 15.74 -14.76
C THR A 260 -12.15 16.89 -13.79
N GLY A 261 -13.09 16.72 -12.86
CA GLY A 261 -13.26 17.63 -11.72
C GLY A 261 -12.12 17.50 -10.70
N ARG A 262 -12.20 18.32 -9.65
CA ARG A 262 -11.09 18.48 -8.71
C ARG A 262 -11.29 17.85 -7.36
N SER A 263 -12.50 17.63 -6.91
CA SER A 263 -12.80 17.26 -5.53
C SER A 263 -13.36 15.85 -5.45
N ASN A 264 -12.86 15.08 -4.50
CA ASN A 264 -13.41 13.78 -4.16
C ASN A 264 -13.40 13.59 -2.64
N THR A 265 -14.47 13.03 -2.13
CA THR A 265 -14.56 12.49 -0.77
C THR A 265 -15.01 11.04 -0.91
N ILE A 266 -14.18 10.11 -0.44
CA ILE A 266 -14.48 8.69 -0.43
C ILE A 266 -14.29 8.13 0.98
N TRP A 267 -15.21 7.28 1.40
CA TRP A 267 -15.14 6.64 2.71
C TRP A 267 -15.72 5.22 2.69
N SER A 268 -15.29 4.41 3.63
CA SER A 268 -15.83 3.08 3.86
C SER A 268 -16.05 2.81 5.34
N LEU A 269 -17.08 2.03 5.64
CA LEU A 269 -17.34 1.46 6.95
C LEU A 269 -17.47 -0.06 6.79
N ALA A 270 -16.67 -0.80 7.53
CA ALA A 270 -16.70 -2.26 7.55
C ALA A 270 -17.00 -2.78 8.96
N ALA A 271 -17.80 -3.83 9.05
CA ALA A 271 -18.04 -4.59 10.25
C ALA A 271 -17.63 -6.04 10.01
N SER A 272 -16.69 -6.54 10.81
CA SER A 272 -16.22 -7.92 10.77
C SER A 272 -16.54 -8.62 12.07
N TYR A 273 -17.23 -9.74 12.00
CA TYR A 273 -17.48 -10.62 13.14
C TYR A 273 -16.62 -11.88 13.00
N ILE A 274 -15.71 -12.04 13.93
CA ILE A 274 -14.84 -13.20 14.06
C ILE A 274 -15.53 -14.17 15.02
N TRP A 275 -15.69 -15.40 14.59
CA TRP A 275 -16.25 -16.48 15.39
C TRP A 275 -15.38 -17.73 15.19
N ASP A 276 -14.49 -17.94 16.14
CA ASP A 276 -13.52 -19.03 16.13
C ASP A 276 -12.67 -19.00 14.82
N ILE A 277 -12.87 -19.97 13.94
CA ILE A 277 -12.17 -20.08 12.65
C ILE A 277 -12.86 -19.28 11.52
N HIS A 278 -14.01 -18.70 11.79
CA HIS A 278 -14.84 -18.01 10.81
C HIS A 278 -14.72 -16.49 10.94
N THR A 279 -14.63 -15.80 9.81
CA THR A 279 -14.73 -14.35 9.74
C THR A 279 -15.81 -13.95 8.76
N PHE A 280 -16.83 -13.25 9.22
CA PHE A 280 -17.89 -12.66 8.41
C PHE A 280 -17.67 -11.15 8.33
N LYS A 281 -17.68 -10.57 7.14
CA LYS A 281 -17.51 -9.14 6.96
C LYS A 281 -18.58 -8.59 6.04
N VAL A 282 -19.15 -7.45 6.42
CA VAL A 282 -19.96 -6.60 5.55
C VAL A 282 -19.33 -5.22 5.51
N ALA A 283 -19.38 -4.55 4.37
CA ALA A 283 -18.87 -3.21 4.23
C ALA A 283 -19.72 -2.38 3.27
N TYR A 284 -19.68 -1.07 3.48
CA TYR A 284 -20.23 -0.08 2.59
C TYR A 284 -19.17 0.98 2.30
N GLN A 285 -19.09 1.42 1.04
CA GLN A 285 -18.16 2.44 0.58
C GLN A 285 -18.89 3.41 -0.34
N GLN A 286 -18.55 4.68 -0.26
CA GLN A 286 -19.11 5.72 -1.09
C GLN A 286 -18.05 6.71 -1.51
N SER A 287 -17.98 6.97 -2.81
CA SER A 287 -17.26 8.06 -3.46
C SER A 287 -18.24 9.18 -3.81
N SER A 288 -17.83 10.42 -3.67
CA SER A 288 -18.64 11.58 -4.01
C SER A 288 -17.79 12.79 -4.35
N GLY A 289 -18.24 13.63 -5.26
CA GLY A 289 -17.50 14.82 -5.66
C GLY A 289 -17.66 15.13 -7.15
N SER A 290 -16.64 15.69 -7.74
CA SER A 290 -16.60 16.03 -9.18
C SER A 290 -15.60 15.17 -9.96
N THR A 291 -15.05 14.14 -9.32
CA THR A 291 -14.15 13.13 -9.90
C THR A 291 -14.15 11.88 -9.03
N GLY A 292 -13.69 10.73 -9.55
CA GLY A 292 -13.38 9.55 -8.76
C GLY A 292 -12.17 9.77 -7.85
N TYR A 293 -11.90 8.80 -6.94
CA TYR A 293 -10.72 8.87 -6.11
C TYR A 293 -9.45 8.74 -6.95
N ASN A 294 -8.54 9.70 -6.80
CA ASN A 294 -7.25 9.72 -7.47
C ASN A 294 -6.14 9.39 -6.46
N TYR A 295 -5.26 8.45 -6.82
CA TYR A 295 -4.14 8.05 -5.98
C TYR A 295 -3.07 9.13 -5.86
N GLY A 296 -3.00 10.05 -6.81
CA GLY A 296 -2.01 11.11 -6.90
C GLY A 296 -0.87 10.77 -7.85
N GLY A 297 -1.17 10.12 -8.96
CA GLY A 297 -0.18 9.63 -9.93
C GLY A 297 0.96 10.60 -10.18
N TYR A 298 2.13 10.27 -9.67
CA TYR A 298 3.39 11.04 -9.82
C TYR A 298 4.05 10.69 -11.14
N ARG A 299 3.35 10.80 -12.24
CA ARG A 299 3.86 10.29 -13.49
C ARG A 299 4.69 11.30 -14.23
N ASP A 300 5.79 10.80 -14.77
CA ASP A 300 6.36 11.32 -15.98
C ASP A 300 5.40 11.06 -17.17
N LYS A 301 5.34 11.99 -18.11
CA LYS A 301 4.51 11.87 -19.33
C LYS A 301 4.85 10.57 -20.07
N GLY A 302 3.88 9.64 -20.09
CA GLY A 302 4.02 8.34 -20.73
C GLY A 302 4.65 7.22 -19.90
N GLY A 303 5.00 7.46 -18.63
CA GLY A 303 5.49 6.42 -17.75
C GLY A 303 4.41 5.38 -17.38
N VAL A 304 4.82 4.13 -17.27
CA VAL A 304 4.04 3.03 -16.75
C VAL A 304 4.25 2.94 -15.24
N GLY A 305 3.20 2.79 -14.49
CA GLY A 305 3.26 2.73 -13.03
C GLY A 305 2.48 3.89 -12.44
N ASP A 306 2.05 3.70 -11.28
CA ASP A 306 0.95 4.44 -10.71
C ASP A 306 1.35 5.29 -9.53
N GLY A 307 2.56 5.37 -9.15
CA GLY A 307 2.99 6.11 -7.98
C GLY A 307 1.90 6.35 -6.94
N GLY A 308 2.15 6.00 -5.73
CA GLY A 308 1.23 6.30 -4.66
C GLY A 308 -0.09 5.52 -4.65
N ASN A 309 -0.10 4.26 -4.97
CA ASN A 309 -1.28 3.35 -4.89
C ASN A 309 -1.84 3.17 -3.47
N THR A 310 -2.07 4.27 -2.78
CA THR A 310 -2.53 4.23 -1.41
C THR A 310 -4.05 4.30 -1.36
N ILE A 311 -4.68 3.20 -0.98
CA ILE A 311 -6.11 3.13 -0.70
C ILE A 311 -6.37 2.15 0.45
N TRP A 312 -6.82 2.66 1.60
CA TRP A 312 -7.11 1.87 2.81
C TRP A 312 -8.62 1.71 3.01
N LEU A 313 -9.36 1.55 1.92
CA LEU A 313 -10.80 1.38 1.94
C LEU A 313 -11.19 -0.09 1.96
N ALA A 314 -12.41 -0.36 2.39
CA ALA A 314 -12.87 -1.73 2.64
C ALA A 314 -13.09 -2.54 1.36
N ASN A 315 -13.51 -1.89 0.26
CA ASN A 315 -13.88 -2.53 -1.00
C ASN A 315 -12.76 -2.36 -2.03
N SER A 316 -11.59 -2.97 -1.75
CA SER A 316 -10.43 -2.90 -2.64
C SER A 316 -9.87 -4.30 -2.88
N TYR A 317 -10.04 -4.80 -4.11
CA TYR A 317 -9.56 -6.12 -4.56
C TYR A 317 -8.85 -6.03 -5.92
N TRP A 318 -9.51 -6.36 -7.04
CA TRP A 318 -9.05 -5.99 -8.36
C TRP A 318 -9.57 -4.60 -8.73
N SER A 319 -10.89 -4.36 -8.60
CA SER A 319 -11.42 -3.00 -8.57
C SER A 319 -11.36 -2.42 -7.16
N ASP A 320 -11.20 -1.11 -7.07
CA ASP A 320 -11.22 -0.37 -5.80
C ASP A 320 -12.58 0.30 -5.56
N PHE A 321 -13.53 0.14 -6.45
CA PHE A 321 -14.89 0.72 -6.34
C PHE A 321 -14.84 2.21 -5.99
N ASN A 322 -14.02 2.96 -6.72
CA ASN A 322 -13.65 4.33 -6.41
C ASN A 322 -14.03 5.35 -7.52
N GLY A 323 -14.94 4.95 -8.42
CA GLY A 323 -15.45 5.79 -9.47
C GLY A 323 -16.15 7.06 -8.96
N GLU A 324 -16.35 8.05 -9.83
CA GLU A 324 -17.12 9.26 -9.49
C GLU A 324 -18.56 8.87 -9.12
N ASP A 325 -19.03 9.36 -7.96
CA ASP A 325 -20.34 9.12 -7.34
C ASP A 325 -20.67 7.65 -7.02
N GLU A 326 -19.73 6.75 -7.16
CA GLU A 326 -19.92 5.32 -6.92
C GLU A 326 -20.26 5.01 -5.47
N ARG A 327 -21.20 4.07 -5.29
CA ARG A 327 -21.59 3.46 -4.03
C ARG A 327 -21.45 1.96 -4.13
N SER A 328 -20.74 1.36 -3.18
CA SER A 328 -20.54 -0.08 -3.21
C SER A 328 -20.78 -0.71 -1.85
N TRP A 329 -21.22 -1.97 -1.87
CA TRP A 329 -21.35 -2.80 -0.69
C TRP A 329 -20.61 -4.13 -0.88
N GLN A 330 -20.17 -4.71 0.21
CA GLN A 330 -19.45 -5.98 0.26
C GLN A 330 -20.08 -6.93 1.25
N ALA A 331 -20.10 -8.22 0.89
CA ALA A 331 -20.22 -9.32 1.83
C ALA A 331 -19.04 -10.27 1.60
N SER A 332 -18.33 -10.63 2.67
CA SER A 332 -17.22 -11.57 2.57
C SER A 332 -17.19 -12.57 3.71
N TYR A 333 -16.53 -13.69 3.46
CA TYR A 333 -16.33 -14.77 4.40
C TYR A 333 -14.88 -15.23 4.35
N GLY A 334 -14.29 -15.43 5.52
CA GLY A 334 -12.97 -16.02 5.72
C GLY A 334 -13.05 -17.29 6.56
N LEU A 335 -12.21 -18.25 6.24
CA LEU A 335 -12.06 -19.51 6.96
C LEU A 335 -10.58 -19.78 7.24
N ASP A 336 -10.25 -19.98 8.52
CA ASP A 336 -8.97 -20.49 8.97
C ASP A 336 -9.05 -22.00 9.17
N PHE A 337 -8.40 -22.79 8.32
CA PHE A 337 -8.41 -24.23 8.40
C PHE A 337 -7.53 -24.77 9.54
N GLY A 338 -6.80 -23.93 10.26
CA GLY A 338 -5.99 -24.32 11.42
C GLY A 338 -6.82 -25.03 12.48
N GLY A 339 -8.04 -24.52 12.76
CA GLY A 339 -8.97 -25.18 13.67
C GLY A 339 -9.54 -26.51 13.16
N LEU A 340 -9.33 -26.84 11.89
CA LEU A 340 -9.69 -28.13 11.27
C LEU A 340 -8.47 -29.06 11.08
N GLY A 341 -7.31 -28.68 11.68
CA GLY A 341 -6.07 -29.46 11.62
C GLY A 341 -5.18 -29.17 10.42
N LEU A 342 -5.49 -28.16 9.58
CA LEU A 342 -4.69 -27.71 8.45
C LEU A 342 -4.08 -26.34 8.74
N THR A 343 -3.19 -26.30 9.73
CA THR A 343 -2.54 -25.05 10.19
C THR A 343 -1.78 -24.36 9.04
N GLY A 344 -1.99 -23.05 8.93
CA GLY A 344 -1.39 -22.23 7.88
C GLY A 344 -2.20 -22.13 6.59
N LEU A 345 -3.28 -22.92 6.45
CA LEU A 345 -4.21 -22.83 5.32
C LEU A 345 -5.35 -21.87 5.66
N SER A 346 -5.63 -20.92 4.76
CA SER A 346 -6.79 -20.02 4.86
C SER A 346 -7.45 -19.80 3.51
N TRP A 347 -8.74 -19.52 3.54
CA TRP A 347 -9.53 -19.15 2.38
C TRP A 347 -10.39 -17.93 2.67
N THR A 348 -10.46 -17.02 1.71
CA THR A 348 -11.31 -15.83 1.77
C THR A 348 -12.08 -15.71 0.46
N THR A 349 -13.37 -15.41 0.56
CA THR A 349 -14.20 -15.05 -0.58
C THR A 349 -14.94 -13.75 -0.29
N ALA A 350 -15.14 -12.92 -1.31
CA ALA A 350 -15.87 -11.67 -1.19
C ALA A 350 -16.70 -11.41 -2.45
N TYR A 351 -17.88 -10.88 -2.28
CA TYR A 351 -18.67 -10.30 -3.34
C TYR A 351 -18.85 -8.82 -3.07
N VAL A 352 -18.44 -8.00 -4.04
CA VAL A 352 -18.57 -6.55 -3.99
C VAL A 352 -19.43 -6.10 -5.17
N ARG A 353 -20.31 -5.14 -4.94
CA ARG A 353 -21.14 -4.53 -6.00
C ARG A 353 -21.16 -3.02 -5.85
N GLY A 354 -20.84 -2.33 -6.95
CA GLY A 354 -20.92 -0.88 -7.11
C GLY A 354 -22.03 -0.48 -8.07
N ASP A 355 -22.62 0.68 -7.82
CA ASP A 355 -23.56 1.37 -8.69
C ASP A 355 -23.36 2.89 -8.66
N ASN A 356 -24.12 3.63 -9.45
CA ASN A 356 -24.05 5.10 -9.61
C ASN A 356 -22.70 5.60 -10.16
N ILE A 357 -21.92 4.78 -10.84
CA ILE A 357 -20.67 5.23 -11.45
C ILE A 357 -21.01 6.26 -12.53
N LYS A 358 -20.43 7.45 -12.38
CA LYS A 358 -20.60 8.53 -13.35
C LYS A 358 -19.44 8.54 -14.34
N THR A 359 -19.77 8.56 -15.62
CA THR A 359 -18.86 8.70 -16.77
C THR A 359 -19.43 9.75 -17.73
N SER A 360 -18.74 9.97 -18.85
CA SER A 360 -19.29 10.82 -19.93
C SER A 360 -20.59 10.26 -20.51
N GLU A 361 -20.79 8.94 -20.48
CA GLU A 361 -21.92 8.25 -21.07
C GLU A 361 -23.11 8.04 -20.12
N THR A 362 -22.85 8.00 -18.80
CA THR A 362 -23.89 7.62 -17.82
C THR A 362 -23.63 8.20 -16.44
N SER A 363 -24.69 8.34 -15.65
CA SER A 363 -24.65 8.56 -14.20
C SER A 363 -25.12 7.33 -13.41
N ASN A 364 -25.25 6.17 -14.06
CA ASN A 364 -25.79 4.95 -13.44
C ASN A 364 -25.00 3.71 -13.90
N GLY A 365 -23.69 3.86 -14.08
CA GLY A 365 -22.77 2.77 -14.34
C GLY A 365 -22.72 1.80 -13.17
N LYS A 366 -22.35 0.57 -13.44
CA LYS A 366 -22.33 -0.51 -12.45
C LYS A 366 -21.11 -1.40 -12.64
N GLU A 367 -20.59 -1.87 -11.51
CA GLU A 367 -19.61 -2.97 -11.51
C GLU A 367 -19.88 -3.95 -10.38
N HIS A 368 -19.35 -5.15 -10.50
CA HIS A 368 -19.31 -6.10 -9.39
C HIS A 368 -18.11 -7.04 -9.54
N GLU A 369 -17.58 -7.46 -8.41
CA GLU A 369 -16.46 -8.38 -8.34
C GLU A 369 -16.77 -9.54 -7.42
N TRP A 370 -16.42 -10.75 -7.87
CA TRP A 370 -16.35 -11.93 -7.03
C TRP A 370 -14.89 -12.32 -6.86
N PHE A 371 -14.36 -12.10 -5.67
CA PHE A 371 -13.00 -12.35 -5.27
C PHE A 371 -12.87 -13.65 -4.48
N ASN A 372 -11.82 -14.42 -4.75
CA ASN A 372 -11.44 -15.60 -3.99
C ASN A 372 -9.93 -15.61 -3.77
N GLN A 373 -9.51 -16.00 -2.58
CA GLN A 373 -8.10 -16.23 -2.27
C GLN A 373 -7.95 -17.46 -1.39
N ILE A 374 -7.05 -18.35 -1.77
CA ILE A 374 -6.52 -19.39 -0.92
C ILE A 374 -5.04 -19.12 -0.65
N GLN A 375 -4.63 -19.31 0.58
CA GLN A 375 -3.24 -19.13 0.99
C GLN A 375 -2.83 -20.24 1.93
N TYR A 376 -1.59 -20.73 1.74
CA TYR A 376 -0.96 -21.69 2.64
C TYR A 376 0.42 -21.20 3.02
N GLN A 377 0.75 -21.25 4.31
CA GLN A 377 2.09 -21.00 4.83
C GLN A 377 2.62 -22.29 5.47
N VAL A 378 3.81 -22.70 5.04
CA VAL A 378 4.51 -23.87 5.60
C VAL A 378 4.90 -23.58 7.03
N GLN A 379 4.55 -24.45 7.97
CA GLN A 379 4.65 -24.20 9.40
C GLN A 379 6.01 -24.65 9.99
N ASP A 380 6.63 -25.65 9.40
CA ASP A 380 7.87 -26.24 9.91
C ASP A 380 8.75 -26.81 8.78
N GLY A 381 9.90 -27.41 9.16
CA GLY A 381 10.84 -28.02 8.22
C GLY A 381 11.70 -27.01 7.44
N PRO A 382 12.44 -27.48 6.43
CA PRO A 382 13.39 -26.64 5.67
C PRO A 382 12.75 -25.51 4.87
N ALA A 383 11.46 -25.60 4.58
CA ALA A 383 10.68 -24.60 3.84
C ALA A 383 9.73 -23.81 4.77
N LYS A 384 9.99 -23.79 6.09
CA LYS A 384 9.19 -23.00 7.02
C LYS A 384 9.08 -21.56 6.52
N ASP A 385 7.88 -20.96 6.68
CA ASP A 385 7.51 -19.62 6.24
C ASP A 385 7.36 -19.43 4.72
N LEU A 386 7.58 -20.47 3.90
CA LEU A 386 7.18 -20.44 2.49
C LEU A 386 5.67 -20.23 2.37
N LYS A 387 5.25 -19.22 1.61
CA LYS A 387 3.85 -18.88 1.36
C LYS A 387 3.46 -19.19 -0.08
N LEU A 388 2.37 -19.89 -0.23
CA LEU A 388 1.69 -20.12 -1.51
C LEU A 388 0.38 -19.35 -1.47
N LYS A 389 0.12 -18.52 -2.48
CA LYS A 389 -1.10 -17.71 -2.55
C LYS A 389 -1.66 -17.74 -3.96
N LEU A 390 -2.93 -18.08 -4.07
CA LEU A 390 -3.69 -18.07 -5.30
C LEU A 390 -4.91 -17.17 -5.13
N ARG A 391 -5.07 -16.20 -6.04
CA ARG A 391 -6.24 -15.33 -6.14
C ARG A 391 -6.94 -15.56 -7.46
N TYR A 392 -8.25 -15.48 -7.43
CA TYR A 392 -9.10 -15.45 -8.58
C TYR A 392 -10.19 -14.41 -8.41
N SER A 393 -10.30 -13.49 -9.36
CA SER A 393 -11.31 -12.43 -9.38
C SER A 393 -12.09 -12.46 -10.69
N VAL A 394 -13.39 -12.32 -10.57
CA VAL A 394 -14.32 -12.13 -11.68
C VAL A 394 -14.92 -10.74 -11.58
N LEU A 395 -14.42 -9.80 -12.38
CA LEU A 395 -14.91 -8.42 -12.43
C LEU A 395 -15.82 -8.24 -13.64
N ARG A 396 -16.99 -7.64 -13.44
CA ARG A 396 -17.94 -7.30 -14.49
C ARG A 396 -18.31 -5.83 -14.37
N VAL A 397 -18.19 -5.11 -15.48
CA VAL A 397 -18.47 -3.68 -15.60
C VAL A 397 -19.51 -3.47 -16.67
N SER A 398 -20.49 -2.61 -16.43
CA SER A 398 -21.50 -2.28 -17.44
C SER A 398 -20.85 -1.55 -18.63
N SER A 399 -21.33 -1.78 -19.84
CA SER A 399 -20.72 -1.23 -21.06
C SER A 399 -20.65 0.30 -21.07
N ASN A 400 -21.62 0.96 -20.45
CA ASN A 400 -21.66 2.43 -20.32
C ASN A 400 -20.74 2.99 -19.21
N ALA A 401 -20.02 2.12 -18.48
CA ALA A 401 -19.00 2.50 -17.48
C ALA A 401 -17.61 2.05 -17.89
N SER A 402 -17.40 1.61 -19.13
CA SER A 402 -16.11 1.11 -19.63
C SER A 402 -15.02 2.17 -19.70
N GLU A 403 -15.37 3.45 -19.68
CA GLU A 403 -14.45 4.57 -19.52
C GLU A 403 -13.77 4.57 -18.13
N TYR A 404 -14.51 4.18 -17.10
CA TYR A 404 -13.99 4.10 -15.73
C TYR A 404 -13.18 2.83 -15.50
N ASN A 405 -13.71 1.66 -15.84
CA ASN A 405 -13.09 0.37 -15.57
C ASN A 405 -13.47 -0.67 -16.61
N VAL A 406 -12.64 -1.70 -16.78
CA VAL A 406 -12.87 -2.79 -17.73
C VAL A 406 -12.95 -4.11 -16.97
N GLY A 407 -14.04 -4.82 -17.19
CA GLY A 407 -14.28 -6.14 -16.61
C GLY A 407 -13.42 -7.23 -17.24
N GLY A 408 -13.27 -8.33 -16.52
CA GLY A 408 -12.50 -9.50 -16.96
C GLY A 408 -12.41 -10.56 -15.87
N ASP A 409 -11.54 -11.52 -16.11
CA ASP A 409 -11.16 -12.56 -15.18
C ASP A 409 -9.67 -12.46 -14.86
N GLU A 410 -9.32 -12.44 -13.56
CA GLU A 410 -7.93 -12.30 -13.12
C GLU A 410 -7.51 -13.50 -12.28
N ILE A 411 -6.32 -14.04 -12.58
CA ILE A 411 -5.62 -15.01 -11.75
C ILE A 411 -4.31 -14.37 -11.28
N ARG A 412 -4.02 -14.45 -9.97
CA ARG A 412 -2.71 -14.14 -9.41
C ARG A 412 -2.21 -15.33 -8.61
N ALA A 413 -1.00 -15.78 -8.92
CA ALA A 413 -0.31 -16.83 -8.17
C ALA A 413 1.02 -16.28 -7.64
N TYR A 414 1.27 -16.52 -6.34
CA TYR A 414 2.51 -16.11 -5.69
C TYR A 414 3.10 -17.27 -4.93
N VAL A 415 4.42 -17.43 -5.06
CA VAL A 415 5.27 -18.21 -4.15
C VAL A 415 6.23 -17.24 -3.51
N GLU A 416 6.14 -17.07 -2.19
CA GLU A 416 6.89 -16.08 -1.43
C GLU A 416 7.67 -16.76 -0.32
N TYR A 417 8.94 -16.44 -0.21
CA TYR A 417 9.80 -17.01 0.82
C TYR A 417 10.67 -15.93 1.47
N PRO A 418 10.33 -15.52 2.71
CA PRO A 418 11.21 -14.70 3.53
C PRO A 418 12.33 -15.57 4.10
N PHE A 419 13.54 -15.06 4.07
CA PHE A 419 14.72 -15.75 4.60
C PHE A 419 15.60 -14.75 5.34
N ASN A 420 15.82 -14.98 6.64
CA ASN A 420 16.77 -14.22 7.43
C ASN A 420 18.14 -14.83 7.25
N VAL A 421 19.14 -13.99 6.89
CA VAL A 421 20.52 -14.43 6.67
C VAL A 421 21.31 -14.37 7.96
N PHE A 422 21.16 -13.25 8.73
CA PHE A 422 21.72 -13.06 10.06
C PHE A 422 20.99 -11.94 10.81
#